data_24f6bd08a71253347218809034047fdf
#
_entry.id   24f6bd08a71253347218809034047fdf
#
_cell.length_a   1.000
_cell.length_b   1.000
_cell.length_c   1.000
_cell.angle_alpha   90.00
_cell.angle_beta   90.00
_cell.angle_gamma   90.00
#
_symmetry.space_group_name_H-M   'P 1'
#
loop_
_entity.id
_entity.type
_entity.pdbx_description
1 polymer ?
#
loop_
_entity_poly.entity_id
_entity_poly.type
_entity_poly.pdbx_seq_one_letter_code
_entity_poly.pdbx_strand_id
1 'polypeptide(L)'
;MRKPPKSWMSSSRKTTSSKLPETLKQEVSTKADALIERVLKARYIQPPPEKPLFNYVVDVHGKWYHSAFYFCATYRVAHPEAEVSSFEVKFARMRYAGSRLFDLAFLRHTGQWIEPYSTMTVDECLQSVRDDPFFAL
;
A
#
# COMPACT_ATOMS: atom_id res chain seq x y z
N MET A 1 -12.13 -41.82 -5.18
CA MET A 1 -11.73 -41.37 -5.14
C MET A 1 -11.26 -40.83 -5.45
N ARG A 2 -11.36 -40.39 -5.40
CA ARG A 2 -10.88 -39.57 -5.60
C ARG A 2 -10.57 -38.73 -5.42
N LYS A 3 -10.59 -38.40 -5.24
CA LYS A 3 -10.18 -37.42 -5.07
C LYS A 3 -10.07 -36.68 -5.33
N PRO A 4 -10.26 -36.48 -5.42
CA PRO A 4 -10.14 -35.50 -5.52
C PRO A 4 -9.71 -34.87 -5.65
N PRO A 5 -10.07 -34.65 -5.75
CA PRO A 5 -9.74 -33.80 -5.82
C PRO A 5 -9.32 -33.21 -5.70
N LYS A 6 -9.65 -32.78 -5.43
CA LYS A 6 -9.22 -32.10 -5.37
C LYS A 6 -9.06 -31.34 -5.32
N SER A 7 -9.44 -31.32 -5.17
CA SER A 7 -9.18 -30.47 -5.25
C SER A 7 -8.77 -30.05 -5.28
N TRP A 8 -9.02 -30.05 -5.32
CA TRP A 8 -8.51 -29.42 -5.42
C TRP A 8 -7.95 -28.90 -5.58
N MET A 9 -8.18 -28.86 -5.62
CA MET A 9 -7.51 -28.34 -5.77
C MET A 9 -7.10 -27.74 -5.89
N SER A 10 -7.35 -27.51 -5.80
CA SER A 10 -6.89 -26.73 -5.87
C SER A 10 -6.23 -26.47 -5.72
N SER A 11 -6.35 -26.41 -5.49
CA SER A 11 -5.56 -26.03 -5.22
C SER A 11 -4.71 -25.97 -5.47
N SER A 12 -4.71 -25.98 -5.50
CA SER A 12 -3.77 -25.80 -5.58
C SER A 12 -3.24 -25.48 -6.07
N ARG A 13 -3.38 -24.99 -6.30
CA ARG A 13 -2.75 -24.42 -6.44
C ARG A 13 -2.26 -23.76 -5.97
N LYS A 14 -2.38 -23.53 -5.79
CA LYS A 14 -1.75 -22.71 -5.31
C LYS A 14 -0.49 -22.61 -4.74
N THR A 15 -0.04 -22.72 -4.75
CA THR A 15 0.80 -22.55 -3.74
C THR A 15 2.20 -22.11 -4.03
N THR A 16 2.93 -22.68 -4.94
CA THR A 16 4.24 -22.19 -5.32
C THR A 16 4.16 -20.84 -5.98
N SER A 17 3.10 -20.61 -6.72
CA SER A 17 2.90 -19.34 -7.39
C SER A 17 2.60 -18.19 -6.43
N SER A 18 2.27 -18.53 -5.17
CA SER A 18 1.94 -17.51 -4.18
C SER A 18 3.17 -16.91 -3.49
N LYS A 19 4.35 -17.48 -3.73
CA LYS A 19 5.56 -16.95 -3.13
C LYS A 19 6.11 -15.79 -3.94
N LEU A 20 6.26 -14.64 -3.28
CA LEU A 20 6.77 -13.43 -3.91
C LEU A 20 8.26 -13.61 -4.27
N PRO A 21 8.61 -13.52 -5.57
CA PRO A 21 10.02 -13.58 -5.95
C PRO A 21 10.81 -12.39 -5.43
N GLU A 22 12.03 -12.63 -5.04
CA GLU A 22 12.90 -11.58 -4.51
C GLU A 22 13.14 -10.48 -5.53
N THR A 23 13.31 -10.84 -6.80
CA THR A 23 13.52 -9.85 -7.86
C THR A 23 12.32 -8.94 -8.05
N LEU A 24 11.12 -9.50 -7.92
CA LEU A 24 9.90 -8.71 -8.03
C LEU A 24 9.75 -7.78 -6.81
N LYS A 25 10.11 -8.27 -5.63
CA LYS A 25 10.10 -7.46 -4.43
C LYS A 25 11.03 -6.24 -4.58
N GLN A 26 12.22 -6.47 -5.14
CA GLN A 26 13.18 -5.40 -5.42
C GLN A 26 12.59 -4.40 -6.43
N GLU A 27 11.95 -4.90 -7.46
CA GLU A 27 11.33 -4.04 -8.48
C GLU A 27 10.27 -3.14 -7.87
N VAL A 28 9.39 -3.72 -7.05
CA VAL A 28 8.34 -2.95 -6.36
C VAL A 28 8.96 -1.89 -5.46
N SER A 29 9.94 -2.27 -4.66
CA SER A 29 10.60 -1.33 -3.74
C SER A 29 11.22 -0.16 -4.48
N THR A 30 11.97 -0.44 -5.54
CA THR A 30 12.65 0.60 -6.32
C THR A 30 11.65 1.56 -6.97
N LYS A 31 10.63 1.01 -7.62
CA LYS A 31 9.63 1.83 -8.32
C LYS A 31 8.74 2.60 -7.35
N ALA A 32 8.35 1.95 -6.25
CA ALA A 32 7.53 2.62 -5.24
C ALA A 32 8.30 3.75 -4.56
N ASP A 33 9.58 3.52 -4.24
CA ASP A 33 10.40 4.57 -3.64
C ASP A 33 10.53 5.77 -4.58
N ALA A 34 10.69 5.52 -5.88
CA ALA A 34 10.77 6.60 -6.86
C ALA A 34 9.46 7.40 -6.90
N LEU A 35 8.31 6.72 -6.87
CA LEU A 35 7.01 7.39 -6.84
C LEU A 35 6.86 8.21 -5.56
N ILE A 36 7.24 7.64 -4.43
CA ILE A 36 7.15 8.32 -3.14
C ILE A 36 8.01 9.59 -3.14
N GLU A 37 9.28 9.47 -3.51
CA GLU A 37 10.22 10.58 -3.43
C GLU A 37 9.92 11.69 -4.45
N ARG A 38 9.49 11.31 -5.65
CA ARG A 38 9.32 12.29 -6.75
C ARG A 38 7.92 12.87 -6.83
N VAL A 39 6.90 12.14 -6.38
CA VAL A 39 5.50 12.57 -6.56
C VAL A 39 4.77 12.71 -5.25
N LEU A 40 4.70 11.65 -4.44
CA LEU A 40 3.83 11.63 -3.28
C LEU A 40 4.29 12.59 -2.19
N LYS A 41 5.57 12.64 -1.91
CA LYS A 41 6.09 13.59 -0.91
C LYS A 41 5.85 15.02 -1.34
N ALA A 42 6.09 15.33 -2.62
CA ALA A 42 5.86 16.68 -3.13
C ALA A 42 4.38 17.07 -3.07
N ARG A 43 3.50 16.09 -3.25
CA ARG A 43 2.06 16.34 -3.26
C ARG A 43 1.48 16.49 -1.84
N TYR A 44 1.91 15.67 -0.91
CA TYR A 44 1.26 15.56 0.39
C TYR A 44 2.00 16.24 1.53
N ILE A 45 3.33 16.39 1.44
CA ILE A 45 4.10 17.06 2.48
C ILE A 45 4.20 18.53 2.12
N GLN A 46 3.45 19.37 2.85
CA GLN A 46 3.45 20.79 2.67
C GLN A 46 4.16 21.45 3.85
N PRO A 47 4.68 22.67 3.69
CA PRO A 47 5.24 23.37 4.84
C PRO A 47 4.21 23.43 5.98
N PRO A 48 4.62 23.14 7.22
CA PRO A 48 3.65 23.13 8.31
C PRO A 48 3.05 24.52 8.50
N PRO A 49 1.73 24.59 8.70
CA PRO A 49 1.09 25.86 8.99
C PRO A 49 1.58 26.40 10.32
N GLU A 50 1.60 27.73 10.46
CA GLU A 50 2.05 28.36 11.69
C GLU A 50 1.21 27.94 12.89
N LYS A 51 -0.12 27.85 12.67
CA LYS A 51 -1.04 27.38 13.70
C LYS A 51 -1.93 26.30 13.10
N PRO A 52 -1.47 25.04 13.11
CA PRO A 52 -2.24 24.00 12.44
C PRO A 52 -3.55 23.74 13.16
N LEU A 53 -4.65 23.70 12.40
CA LEU A 53 -5.97 23.35 12.92
C LEU A 53 -6.23 21.86 12.80
N PHE A 54 -5.59 21.20 11.84
CA PHE A 54 -5.79 19.77 11.56
C PHE A 54 -4.46 19.05 11.56
N ASN A 55 -4.50 17.75 11.81
CA ASN A 55 -3.33 16.91 11.66
C ASN A 55 -2.83 17.01 10.21
N TYR A 56 -1.53 16.96 10.02
CA TYR A 56 -0.95 17.13 8.69
C TYR A 56 0.16 16.12 8.42
N VAL A 57 0.35 15.80 7.14
CA VAL A 57 1.33 14.79 6.70
C VAL A 57 2.73 15.37 6.81
N VAL A 58 3.63 14.63 7.42
CA VAL A 58 5.05 15.02 7.53
C VAL A 58 5.97 14.03 6.83
N ASP A 59 5.50 12.85 6.48
CA ASP A 59 6.30 11.88 5.74
C ASP A 59 5.41 10.90 4.99
N VAL A 60 5.93 10.37 3.89
CA VAL A 60 5.32 9.28 3.14
C VAL A 60 6.41 8.25 2.90
N HIS A 61 6.11 6.99 3.19
CA HIS A 61 7.10 5.93 3.04
C HIS A 61 6.41 4.61 2.71
N GLY A 62 7.20 3.62 2.31
CA GLY A 62 6.72 2.30 2.02
C GLY A 62 7.33 1.28 2.95
N LYS A 63 6.62 0.18 3.15
CA LYS A 63 7.17 -0.94 3.91
C LYS A 63 6.53 -2.25 3.49
N TRP A 64 7.29 -3.31 3.61
CA TRP A 64 6.80 -4.67 3.37
C TRP A 64 6.30 -5.28 4.66
N TYR A 65 5.23 -6.03 4.55
CA TYR A 65 4.77 -6.91 5.60
C TYR A 65 4.28 -8.19 4.95
N HIS A 66 5.00 -9.30 5.18
CA HIS A 66 4.75 -10.55 4.47
C HIS A 66 4.85 -10.33 2.96
N SER A 67 3.81 -10.69 2.20
CA SER A 67 3.82 -10.55 0.75
C SER A 67 3.04 -9.34 0.28
N ALA A 68 2.95 -8.31 1.11
CA ALA A 68 2.25 -7.09 0.77
C ALA A 68 3.13 -5.88 1.00
N PHE A 69 3.08 -4.93 0.05
CA PHE A 69 3.76 -3.65 0.16
C PHE A 69 2.74 -2.59 0.54
N TYR A 70 3.04 -1.84 1.59
CA TYR A 70 2.14 -0.81 2.11
C TYR A 70 2.72 0.57 1.86
N PHE A 71 1.86 1.48 1.37
CA PHE A 71 2.18 2.91 1.32
C PHE A 71 1.64 3.53 2.60
N CYS A 72 2.50 4.24 3.30
CA CYS A 72 2.21 4.77 4.63
C CYS A 72 2.43 6.27 4.66
N ALA A 73 1.63 6.97 5.46
CA ALA A 73 1.80 8.38 5.72
C ALA A 73 1.96 8.59 7.21
N THR A 74 2.90 9.45 7.59
CA THR A 74 3.06 9.85 8.98
C THR A 74 2.43 11.23 9.14
N TYR A 75 1.53 11.35 10.10
CA TYR A 75 0.85 12.61 10.42
C TYR A 75 1.39 13.19 11.70
N ARG A 76 1.55 14.51 11.73
CA ARG A 76 1.81 15.24 12.96
C ARG A 76 0.48 15.65 13.56
N VAL A 77 0.31 15.42 14.87
CA VAL A 77 -0.91 15.79 15.57
C VAL A 77 -0.87 17.30 15.84
N ALA A 78 -1.96 18.00 15.44
CA ALA A 78 -2.02 19.45 15.57
C ALA A 78 -2.19 19.91 17.01
N HIS A 79 -2.86 19.13 17.83
CA HIS A 79 -3.16 19.52 19.22
C HIS A 79 -1.89 19.50 20.07
N PRO A 80 -1.50 20.63 20.66
CA PRO A 80 -0.21 20.72 21.36
C PRO A 80 -0.14 19.88 22.63
N GLU A 81 -1.28 19.49 23.20
CA GLU A 81 -1.32 18.70 24.41
C GLU A 81 -1.65 17.23 24.17
N ALA A 82 -1.58 16.78 22.92
CA ALA A 82 -1.83 15.39 22.60
C ALA A 82 -0.75 14.51 23.23
N GLU A 83 -1.15 13.35 23.74
CA GLU A 83 -0.21 12.38 24.33
C GLU A 83 0.76 11.85 23.28
N VAL A 84 0.30 11.70 22.05
CA VAL A 84 1.14 11.26 20.93
C VAL A 84 1.30 12.41 19.98
N SER A 85 2.53 12.68 19.57
CA SER A 85 2.81 13.80 18.70
C SER A 85 2.63 13.44 17.21
N SER A 86 2.66 12.14 16.89
CA SER A 86 2.52 11.69 15.49
C SER A 86 1.95 10.28 15.45
N PHE A 87 1.40 9.91 14.29
CA PHE A 87 0.91 8.54 14.06
C PHE A 87 1.06 8.19 12.58
N GLU A 88 1.07 6.89 12.31
CA GLU A 88 1.20 6.38 10.95
C GLU A 88 -0.13 5.81 10.46
N VAL A 89 -0.43 6.06 9.18
CA VAL A 89 -1.61 5.51 8.52
C VAL A 89 -1.14 4.77 7.28
N LYS A 90 -1.62 3.54 7.08
CA LYS A 90 -1.43 2.81 5.84
C LYS A 90 -2.56 3.20 4.91
N PHE A 91 -2.26 3.73 3.73
CA PHE A 91 -3.32 4.20 2.83
C PHE A 91 -3.43 3.43 1.53
N ALA A 92 -2.46 2.59 1.21
CA ALA A 92 -2.55 1.71 0.04
C ALA A 92 -1.79 0.42 0.31
N ARG A 93 -2.29 -0.67 -0.25
CA ARG A 93 -1.68 -2.00 -0.08
C ARG A 93 -1.62 -2.72 -1.41
N MET A 94 -0.43 -3.16 -1.80
CA MET A 94 -0.22 -4.03 -2.96
C MET A 94 0.05 -5.43 -2.41
N ARG A 95 -0.94 -6.32 -2.49
CA ARG A 95 -0.82 -7.68 -1.99
C ARG A 95 -0.50 -8.62 -3.15
N TYR A 96 0.56 -9.40 -3.03
CA TYR A 96 0.97 -10.30 -4.11
C TYR A 96 -0.10 -11.36 -4.37
N ALA A 97 -0.49 -11.50 -5.64
CA ALA A 97 -1.54 -12.41 -6.07
C ALA A 97 -1.02 -13.56 -6.94
N GLY A 98 0.30 -13.68 -7.09
CA GLY A 98 0.89 -14.68 -7.97
C GLY A 98 1.11 -14.15 -9.38
N SER A 99 1.95 -14.82 -10.15
CA SER A 99 2.17 -14.50 -11.56
C SER A 99 2.59 -13.05 -11.81
N ARG A 100 3.39 -12.50 -10.88
CA ARG A 100 3.89 -11.12 -10.94
C ARG A 100 2.78 -10.06 -10.89
N LEU A 101 1.60 -10.44 -10.34
CA LEU A 101 0.44 -9.56 -10.25
C LEU A 101 0.11 -9.28 -8.79
N PHE A 102 -0.58 -8.16 -8.57
CA PHE A 102 -0.94 -7.70 -7.24
C PHE A 102 -2.41 -7.29 -7.18
N ASP A 103 -2.98 -7.44 -6.00
CA ASP A 103 -4.30 -6.88 -5.69
C ASP A 103 -4.07 -5.57 -4.95
N LEU A 104 -4.67 -4.50 -5.44
CA LEU A 104 -4.47 -3.16 -4.90
C LEU A 104 -5.67 -2.74 -4.07
N ALA A 105 -5.41 -2.32 -2.83
CA ALA A 105 -6.46 -1.96 -1.88
C ALA A 105 -6.18 -0.59 -1.28
N PHE A 106 -7.26 0.09 -0.88
CA PHE A 106 -7.17 1.32 -0.09
C PHE A 106 -7.84 1.12 1.25
N LEU A 107 -7.47 1.93 2.24
CA LEU A 107 -8.04 1.85 3.58
C LEU A 107 -9.14 2.89 3.71
N ARG A 108 -10.36 2.43 4.00
CA ARG A 108 -11.48 3.33 4.25
C ARG A 108 -11.35 3.95 5.65
N HIS A 109 -12.03 5.08 5.83
CA HIS A 109 -12.05 5.76 7.13
C HIS A 109 -12.60 4.87 8.25
N THR A 110 -13.34 3.82 7.89
CA THR A 110 -13.87 2.84 8.86
C THR A 110 -12.81 1.85 9.32
N GLY A 111 -11.61 1.88 8.73
CA GLY A 111 -10.56 0.92 9.04
C GLY A 111 -10.62 -0.34 8.20
N GLN A 112 -11.53 -0.39 7.23
CA GLN A 112 -11.68 -1.57 6.38
C GLN A 112 -10.91 -1.39 5.08
N TRP A 113 -10.18 -2.45 4.69
CA TRP A 113 -9.50 -2.49 3.39
C TRP A 113 -10.49 -2.85 2.30
N ILE A 114 -10.43 -2.08 1.21
CA ILE A 114 -11.26 -2.32 0.02
C ILE A 114 -10.32 -2.54 -1.16
N GLU A 115 -10.53 -3.63 -1.91
CA GLU A 115 -9.72 -3.97 -3.08
C GLU A 115 -10.50 -3.68 -4.37
N PRO A 116 -10.45 -2.45 -4.89
CA PRO A 116 -11.16 -2.14 -6.14
C PRO A 116 -10.50 -2.79 -7.36
N TYR A 117 -9.21 -3.14 -7.26
CA TYR A 117 -8.46 -3.69 -8.38
C TYR A 117 -7.74 -4.97 -7.98
N SER A 118 -7.86 -6.00 -8.80
CA SER A 118 -7.17 -7.26 -8.60
C SER A 118 -6.32 -7.61 -9.82
N THR A 119 -5.29 -8.42 -9.62
CA THR A 119 -4.41 -8.95 -10.67
C THR A 119 -3.85 -7.85 -11.58
N MET A 120 -3.27 -6.83 -10.96
CA MET A 120 -2.63 -5.71 -11.67
C MET A 120 -1.12 -5.87 -11.69
N THR A 121 -0.49 -5.36 -12.74
CA THR A 121 0.97 -5.30 -12.78
C THR A 121 1.48 -4.26 -11.78
N VAL A 122 2.79 -4.31 -11.50
CA VAL A 122 3.43 -3.32 -10.63
C VAL A 122 3.15 -1.91 -11.14
N ASP A 123 3.37 -1.68 -12.44
CA ASP A 123 3.20 -0.34 -13.02
C ASP A 123 1.76 0.15 -12.94
N GLU A 124 0.79 -0.75 -13.16
CA GLU A 124 -0.62 -0.40 -13.03
C GLU A 124 -0.98 -0.01 -11.60
N CYS A 125 -0.47 -0.75 -10.61
CA CYS A 125 -0.68 -0.43 -9.21
C CYS A 125 -0.13 0.96 -8.87
N LEU A 126 1.10 1.23 -9.29
CA LEU A 126 1.75 2.50 -8.97
C LEU A 126 1.08 3.68 -9.65
N GLN A 127 0.59 3.48 -10.87
CA GLN A 127 -0.16 4.52 -11.57
C GLN A 127 -1.46 4.84 -10.83
N SER A 128 -2.16 3.81 -10.35
CA SER A 128 -3.39 4.01 -9.58
C SER A 128 -3.12 4.74 -8.26
N VAL A 129 -2.07 4.36 -7.55
CA VAL A 129 -1.72 5.04 -6.30
C VAL A 129 -1.42 6.51 -6.56
N ARG A 130 -0.80 6.82 -7.70
CA ARG A 130 -0.48 8.19 -8.05
C ARG A 130 -1.72 9.00 -8.45
N ASP A 131 -2.62 8.41 -9.24
CA ASP A 131 -3.65 9.16 -9.97
C ASP A 131 -5.09 8.88 -9.54
N ASP A 132 -5.36 7.74 -8.92
CA ASP A 132 -6.72 7.35 -8.59
C ASP A 132 -7.15 7.99 -7.26
N PRO A 133 -8.29 8.70 -7.22
CA PRO A 133 -8.73 9.36 -5.99
C PRO A 133 -8.92 8.43 -4.79
N PHE A 134 -9.14 7.13 -5.00
CA PHE A 134 -9.25 6.18 -3.88
C PHE A 134 -8.02 6.21 -2.98
N PHE A 135 -6.85 6.55 -3.54
CA PHE A 135 -5.59 6.50 -2.80
C PHE A 135 -5.09 7.88 -2.37
N ALA A 136 -5.92 8.90 -2.53
CA ALA A 136 -5.55 10.25 -2.10
C ALA A 136 -5.60 10.34 -0.57
N LEU A 137 -4.66 11.10 -0.02
CA LEU A 137 -4.61 11.37 1.42
C LEU A 137 -5.47 12.58 1.80
#